data_5d65cb7c2ae9d7443d4e3a114ffc1ded
#
_entry.id   5d65cb7c2ae9d7443d4e3a114ffc1ded
#
_cell.length_a   1.000
_cell.length_b   1.000
_cell.length_c   1.000
_cell.angle_alpha   90.00
_cell.angle_beta   90.00
_cell.angle_gamma   90.00
#
_symmetry.space_group_name_H-M   'P 1'
#
loop_
_entity.id
_entity.type
_entity.pdbx_description
1 polymer ?
#
loop_
_entity_poly.entity_id
_entity_poly.type
_entity_poly.pdbx_seq_one_letter_code
_entity_poly.pdbx_strand_id
1 'polypeptide(L)'
;WKLNQQRLTPWIFLFPGLILFLVYVIWPIFNSLYISLLQWDGLSPAIYVGLSNYIELLDDEYFYISLMNNLKWLILFMLAVPIGLGLAIFLNQTIFGIRLIKSLFFFPFVISQVVIGIIFSWFYNPRGVIGPFLDKLGLSNYAILADENFATYGIIFAGIYPQIAYCMICLLYTSDAADDQA
;
A
#
# COMPACT_ATOMS: atom_id res chain seq x y z
N TRP A 1 -31.45 -29.03 20.37
CA TRP A 1 -31.38 -29.00 18.89
C TRP A 1 -31.09 -27.59 18.36
N LYS A 2 -31.78 -26.55 18.79
CA LYS A 2 -31.61 -25.16 18.36
C LYS A 2 -30.22 -24.58 18.67
N LEU A 3 -29.63 -24.92 19.82
CA LEU A 3 -28.29 -24.46 20.23
C LEU A 3 -27.17 -25.02 19.33
N ASN A 4 -27.33 -26.25 18.84
CA ASN A 4 -26.36 -26.83 17.90
C ASN A 4 -26.47 -26.23 16.49
N GLN A 5 -27.68 -25.90 16.03
CA GLN A 5 -27.88 -25.22 14.77
C GLN A 5 -27.26 -23.82 14.77
N GLN A 6 -27.44 -23.03 15.82
CA GLN A 6 -26.84 -21.68 15.93
C GLN A 6 -25.29 -21.72 15.94
N ARG A 7 -24.68 -22.81 16.45
CA ARG A 7 -23.22 -22.98 16.44
C ARG A 7 -22.68 -23.50 15.10
N LEU A 8 -23.45 -24.32 14.38
CA LEU A 8 -23.00 -24.93 13.10
C LEU A 8 -23.25 -24.04 11.90
N THR A 9 -24.31 -23.24 11.92
CA THR A 9 -24.68 -22.35 10.81
C THR A 9 -23.54 -21.43 10.35
N PRO A 10 -22.79 -20.72 11.21
CA PRO A 10 -21.66 -19.89 10.78
C PRO A 10 -20.57 -20.68 10.05
N TRP A 11 -20.28 -21.89 10.51
CA TRP A 11 -19.27 -22.75 9.90
C TRP A 11 -19.67 -23.24 8.51
N ILE A 12 -20.94 -23.56 8.31
CA ILE A 12 -21.47 -23.98 6.99
C ILE A 12 -21.36 -22.84 5.98
N PHE A 13 -21.66 -21.60 6.38
CA PHE A 13 -21.52 -20.43 5.52
C PHE A 13 -20.06 -20.03 5.25
N LEU A 14 -19.17 -20.23 6.23
CA LEU A 14 -17.74 -19.99 6.09
C LEU A 14 -17.01 -21.08 5.26
N PHE A 15 -17.52 -22.29 5.23
CA PHE A 15 -16.85 -23.45 4.67
C PHE A 15 -16.45 -23.30 3.20
N PRO A 16 -17.31 -22.80 2.27
CA PRO A 16 -16.90 -22.58 0.90
C PRO A 16 -15.75 -21.55 0.77
N GLY A 17 -15.83 -20.44 1.51
CA GLY A 17 -14.77 -19.44 1.54
C GLY A 17 -13.49 -19.98 2.15
N LEU A 18 -13.58 -20.79 3.22
CA LEU A 18 -12.43 -21.42 3.87
C LEU A 18 -11.71 -22.39 2.93
N ILE A 19 -12.46 -23.19 2.15
CA ILE A 19 -11.86 -24.09 1.17
C ILE A 19 -11.08 -23.29 0.11
N LEU A 20 -11.68 -22.23 -0.45
CA LEU A 20 -11.00 -21.39 -1.43
C LEU A 20 -9.75 -20.76 -0.82
N PHE A 21 -9.82 -20.29 0.41
CA PHE A 21 -8.68 -19.74 1.12
C PHE A 21 -7.57 -20.77 1.33
N LEU A 22 -7.91 -21.99 1.74
CA LEU A 22 -6.94 -23.06 1.93
C LEU A 22 -6.25 -23.45 0.61
N VAL A 23 -7.02 -23.57 -0.48
CA VAL A 23 -6.49 -24.00 -1.78
C VAL A 23 -5.68 -22.91 -2.46
N TYR A 24 -6.15 -21.65 -2.44
CA TYR A 24 -5.53 -20.57 -3.21
C TYR A 24 -4.58 -19.69 -2.41
N VAL A 25 -4.61 -19.75 -1.09
CA VAL A 25 -3.71 -18.97 -0.23
C VAL A 25 -2.77 -19.88 0.56
N ILE A 26 -3.32 -20.76 1.36
CA ILE A 26 -2.51 -21.57 2.29
C ILE A 26 -1.64 -22.60 1.56
N TRP A 27 -2.23 -23.33 0.60
CA TRP A 27 -1.49 -24.30 -0.18
C TRP A 27 -0.30 -23.68 -0.95
N PRO A 28 -0.46 -22.57 -1.72
CA PRO A 28 0.67 -21.91 -2.37
C PRO A 28 1.74 -21.41 -1.41
N ILE A 29 1.40 -20.98 -0.18
CA ILE A 29 2.38 -20.59 0.83
C ILE A 29 3.29 -21.77 1.17
N PHE A 30 2.73 -22.94 1.49
CA PHE A 30 3.53 -24.13 1.79
C PHE A 30 4.33 -24.61 0.58
N ASN A 31 3.74 -24.54 -0.62
CA ASN A 31 4.45 -24.88 -1.85
C ASN A 31 5.62 -23.92 -2.11
N SER A 32 5.44 -22.63 -1.89
CA SER A 32 6.52 -21.63 -2.03
C SER A 32 7.65 -21.88 -1.02
N LEU A 33 7.31 -22.23 0.23
CA LEU A 33 8.32 -22.62 1.22
C LEU A 33 9.09 -23.89 0.80
N TYR A 34 8.43 -24.85 0.18
CA TYR A 34 9.10 -26.02 -0.35
C TYR A 34 10.00 -25.66 -1.54
N ILE A 35 9.49 -24.91 -2.50
CA ILE A 35 10.25 -24.46 -3.69
C ILE A 35 11.45 -23.62 -3.29
N SER A 36 11.38 -22.83 -2.23
CA SER A 36 12.50 -22.01 -1.76
C SER A 36 13.74 -22.83 -1.34
N LEU A 37 13.55 -24.12 -1.05
CA LEU A 37 14.63 -25.06 -0.75
C LEU A 37 15.18 -25.78 -1.99
N LEU A 38 14.65 -25.47 -3.17
CA LEU A 38 15.01 -26.07 -4.43
C LEU A 38 15.71 -25.05 -5.33
N GLN A 39 16.68 -25.54 -6.09
CA GLN A 39 17.18 -24.82 -7.28
C GLN A 39 16.31 -25.24 -8.46
N TRP A 40 15.48 -24.34 -8.95
CA TRP A 40 14.52 -24.64 -10.00
C TRP A 40 14.22 -23.41 -10.87
N ASP A 41 14.33 -23.56 -12.16
CA ASP A 41 14.05 -22.53 -13.18
C ASP A 41 12.62 -22.60 -13.74
N GLY A 42 11.78 -23.48 -13.22
CA GLY A 42 10.41 -23.68 -13.68
C GLY A 42 10.28 -24.69 -14.84
N LEU A 43 11.37 -25.12 -15.48
CA LEU A 43 11.37 -25.98 -16.67
C LEU A 43 12.18 -27.26 -16.47
N SER A 44 13.37 -27.18 -15.87
CA SER A 44 14.25 -28.31 -15.60
C SER A 44 13.84 -29.08 -14.34
N PRO A 45 14.39 -30.31 -14.14
CA PRO A 45 14.18 -31.01 -12.88
C PRO A 45 14.68 -30.20 -11.69
N ALA A 46 13.82 -30.04 -10.68
CA ALA A 46 14.16 -29.33 -9.47
C ALA A 46 15.21 -30.10 -8.64
N ILE A 47 16.24 -29.45 -8.18
CA ILE A 47 17.33 -30.00 -7.37
C ILE A 47 17.20 -29.46 -5.95
N TYR A 48 17.18 -30.34 -4.96
CA TYR A 48 17.15 -29.92 -3.56
C TYR A 48 18.49 -29.35 -3.11
N VAL A 49 18.52 -28.08 -2.71
CA VAL A 49 19.71 -27.34 -2.30
C VAL A 49 19.67 -26.86 -0.84
N GLY A 50 18.62 -27.21 -0.12
CA GLY A 50 18.46 -26.80 1.27
C GLY A 50 18.38 -25.28 1.43
N LEU A 51 19.22 -24.71 2.29
CA LEU A 51 19.24 -23.27 2.58
C LEU A 51 20.18 -22.46 1.68
N SER A 52 20.73 -23.06 0.61
CA SER A 52 21.70 -22.38 -0.26
C SER A 52 21.14 -21.10 -0.89
N ASN A 53 19.88 -21.12 -1.34
CA ASN A 53 19.21 -19.93 -1.89
C ASN A 53 19.12 -18.77 -0.88
N TYR A 54 18.96 -19.08 0.40
CA TYR A 54 18.91 -18.06 1.47
C TYR A 54 20.29 -17.48 1.77
N ILE A 55 21.35 -18.29 1.66
CA ILE A 55 22.73 -17.83 1.84
C ILE A 55 23.08 -16.89 0.66
N GLU A 56 22.79 -17.30 -0.57
CA GLU A 56 23.00 -16.47 -1.76
C GLU A 56 22.23 -15.14 -1.67
N LEU A 57 20.97 -15.18 -1.17
CA LEU A 57 20.15 -13.98 -0.96
C LEU A 57 20.79 -13.00 0.04
N LEU A 58 21.44 -13.51 1.09
CA LEU A 58 22.12 -12.65 2.08
C LEU A 58 23.39 -12.01 1.56
N ASP A 59 23.98 -12.55 0.49
CA ASP A 59 25.14 -11.96 -0.18
C ASP A 59 24.74 -11.04 -1.36
N ASP A 60 23.44 -10.97 -1.69
CA ASP A 60 22.93 -10.14 -2.79
C ASP A 60 22.71 -8.68 -2.36
N GLU A 61 23.44 -7.75 -2.97
CA GLU A 61 23.29 -6.31 -2.74
C GLU A 61 21.87 -5.80 -3.08
N TYR A 62 21.25 -6.34 -4.13
CA TYR A 62 19.90 -5.93 -4.53
C TYR A 62 18.83 -6.32 -3.50
N PHE A 63 19.06 -7.39 -2.73
CA PHE A 63 18.20 -7.75 -1.62
C PHE A 63 18.16 -6.65 -0.56
N TYR A 64 19.31 -6.12 -0.17
CA TYR A 64 19.38 -5.04 0.84
C TYR A 64 18.82 -3.73 0.31
N ILE A 65 19.03 -3.39 -0.96
CA ILE A 65 18.42 -2.22 -1.60
C ILE A 65 16.89 -2.36 -1.55
N SER A 66 16.36 -3.52 -1.91
CA SER A 66 14.93 -3.82 -1.89
C SER A 66 14.34 -3.76 -0.49
N LEU A 67 15.05 -4.34 0.49
CA LEU A 67 14.66 -4.31 1.89
C LEU A 67 14.60 -2.89 2.43
N MET A 68 15.61 -2.07 2.11
CA MET A 68 15.65 -0.66 2.51
C MET A 68 14.54 0.14 1.87
N ASN A 69 14.23 -0.10 0.60
CA ASN A 69 13.11 0.54 -0.07
C ASN A 69 11.76 0.15 0.55
N ASN A 70 11.57 -1.13 0.89
CA ASN A 70 10.37 -1.57 1.61
C ASN A 70 10.26 -0.90 3.00
N LEU A 71 11.38 -0.73 3.70
CA LEU A 71 11.39 -0.03 4.99
C LEU A 71 11.01 1.45 4.85
N LYS A 72 11.52 2.13 3.80
CA LYS A 72 11.11 3.51 3.47
C LYS A 72 9.60 3.59 3.20
N TRP A 73 9.07 2.64 2.41
CA TRP A 73 7.64 2.52 2.16
C TRP A 73 6.85 2.36 3.45
N LEU A 74 7.23 1.42 4.30
CA LEU A 74 6.56 1.14 5.56
C LEU A 74 6.50 2.40 6.44
N ILE A 75 7.65 3.03 6.69
CA ILE A 75 7.76 4.19 7.58
C ILE A 75 6.95 5.37 7.03
N LEU A 76 7.11 5.68 5.74
CA LEU A 76 6.45 6.85 5.15
C LEU A 76 4.95 6.64 4.98
N PHE A 77 4.49 5.43 4.62
CA PHE A 77 3.05 5.13 4.56
C PHE A 77 2.38 5.15 5.94
N MET A 78 3.10 4.79 7.01
CA MET A 78 2.57 4.94 8.36
C MET A 78 2.21 6.40 8.71
N LEU A 79 2.83 7.39 8.06
CA LEU A 79 2.47 8.80 8.23
C LEU A 79 1.06 9.14 7.71
N ALA A 80 0.51 8.32 6.80
CA ALA A 80 -0.87 8.50 6.33
C ALA A 80 -1.89 8.42 7.47
N VAL A 81 -1.63 7.59 8.50
CA VAL A 81 -2.54 7.41 9.63
C VAL A 81 -2.63 8.67 10.51
N PRO A 82 -1.54 9.23 11.06
CA PRO A 82 -1.63 10.44 11.87
C PRO A 82 -2.08 11.66 11.05
N ILE A 83 -1.70 11.78 9.78
CA ILE A 83 -2.17 12.86 8.91
C ILE A 83 -3.68 12.69 8.65
N GLY A 84 -4.14 11.48 8.31
CA GLY A 84 -5.55 11.16 8.12
C GLY A 84 -6.38 11.40 9.38
N LEU A 85 -5.83 11.07 10.56
CA LEU A 85 -6.46 11.36 11.85
C LEU A 85 -6.61 12.86 12.08
N GLY A 86 -5.55 13.64 11.84
CA GLY A 86 -5.62 15.11 11.96
C GLY A 86 -6.69 15.71 11.04
N LEU A 87 -6.77 15.23 9.79
CA LEU A 87 -7.81 15.64 8.85
C LEU A 87 -9.21 15.20 9.30
N ALA A 88 -9.38 13.97 9.83
CA ALA A 88 -10.65 13.48 10.32
C ALA A 88 -11.16 14.32 11.49
N ILE A 89 -10.31 14.65 12.46
CA ILE A 89 -10.65 15.52 13.60
C ILE A 89 -11.05 16.93 13.10
N PHE A 90 -10.28 17.49 12.16
CA PHE A 90 -10.61 18.79 11.57
C PHE A 90 -11.95 18.77 10.83
N LEU A 91 -12.24 17.72 10.08
CA LEU A 91 -13.46 17.58 9.28
C LEU A 91 -14.69 17.12 10.10
N ASN A 92 -14.51 16.71 11.35
CA ASN A 92 -15.61 16.37 12.25
C ASN A 92 -16.24 17.62 12.90
N GLN A 93 -15.72 18.81 12.62
CA GLN A 93 -16.26 20.07 13.13
C GLN A 93 -17.44 20.56 12.28
N THR A 94 -18.39 21.26 12.93
CA THR A 94 -19.54 21.88 12.26
C THR A 94 -19.14 23.24 11.68
N ILE A 95 -18.55 23.24 10.49
CA ILE A 95 -18.10 24.44 9.79
C ILE A 95 -18.95 24.66 8.54
N PHE A 96 -19.21 25.93 8.20
CA PHE A 96 -19.91 26.27 6.94
C PHE A 96 -19.17 25.69 5.74
N GLY A 97 -19.89 25.00 4.86
CA GLY A 97 -19.30 24.37 3.67
C GLY A 97 -18.54 23.07 3.90
N ILE A 98 -18.58 22.47 5.11
CA ILE A 98 -17.85 21.25 5.46
C ILE A 98 -18.10 20.09 4.47
N ARG A 99 -19.29 19.98 3.89
CA ARG A 99 -19.61 18.95 2.90
C ARG A 99 -18.75 19.08 1.64
N LEU A 100 -18.54 20.28 1.15
CA LEU A 100 -17.70 20.54 0.00
C LEU A 100 -16.23 20.22 0.35
N ILE A 101 -15.78 20.64 1.52
CA ILE A 101 -14.41 20.37 2.00
C ILE A 101 -14.18 18.86 2.14
N LYS A 102 -15.11 18.13 2.77
CA LYS A 102 -15.06 16.65 2.84
C LYS A 102 -14.96 16.02 1.44
N SER A 103 -15.73 16.50 0.46
CA SER A 103 -15.70 15.99 -0.91
C SER A 103 -14.35 16.22 -1.60
N LEU A 104 -13.70 17.35 -1.38
CA LEU A 104 -12.37 17.65 -1.93
C LEU A 104 -11.29 16.75 -1.34
N PHE A 105 -11.33 16.48 -0.04
CA PHE A 105 -10.40 15.54 0.61
C PHE A 105 -10.71 14.08 0.29
N PHE A 106 -11.93 13.75 -0.11
CA PHE A 106 -12.33 12.42 -0.56
C PHE A 106 -11.88 12.13 -2.00
N PHE A 107 -11.76 13.17 -2.83
CA PHE A 107 -11.46 13.07 -4.25
C PHE A 107 -10.23 12.20 -4.59
N PRO A 108 -9.08 12.30 -3.87
CA PRO A 108 -7.91 11.46 -4.14
C PRO A 108 -8.15 9.96 -4.06
N PHE A 109 -9.06 9.54 -3.19
CA PHE A 109 -9.41 8.12 -3.02
C PHE A 109 -10.23 7.57 -4.20
N VAL A 110 -11.03 8.43 -4.84
CA VAL A 110 -11.91 8.04 -5.96
C VAL A 110 -11.16 7.95 -7.29
N ILE A 111 -10.03 8.64 -7.41
CA ILE A 111 -9.23 8.63 -8.63
C ILE A 111 -8.55 7.27 -8.82
N SER A 112 -8.57 6.76 -10.06
CA SER A 112 -7.81 5.56 -10.42
C SER A 112 -6.32 5.73 -10.14
N GLN A 113 -5.69 4.71 -9.55
CA GLN A 113 -4.24 4.69 -9.28
C GLN A 113 -3.40 4.92 -10.56
N VAL A 114 -3.88 4.45 -11.71
CA VAL A 114 -3.24 4.69 -13.01
C VAL A 114 -3.24 6.17 -13.35
N VAL A 115 -4.36 6.86 -13.14
CA VAL A 115 -4.47 8.31 -13.38
C VAL A 115 -3.56 9.09 -12.43
N ILE A 116 -3.50 8.70 -11.15
CA ILE A 116 -2.56 9.28 -10.17
C ILE A 116 -1.12 9.11 -10.66
N GLY A 117 -0.75 7.92 -11.11
CA GLY A 117 0.57 7.64 -11.66
C GLY A 117 0.92 8.56 -12.85
N ILE A 118 0.00 8.77 -13.78
CA ILE A 118 0.19 9.66 -14.93
C ILE A 118 0.34 11.12 -14.49
N ILE A 119 -0.52 11.59 -13.57
CA ILE A 119 -0.46 12.97 -13.04
C ILE A 119 0.89 13.22 -12.37
N PHE A 120 1.35 12.31 -11.49
CA PHE A 120 2.62 12.48 -10.80
C PHE A 120 3.84 12.28 -11.71
N SER A 121 3.76 11.41 -12.72
CA SER A 121 4.80 11.29 -13.76
C SER A 121 4.99 12.61 -14.50
N TRP A 122 3.90 13.27 -14.88
CA TRP A 122 3.98 14.60 -15.51
C TRP A 122 4.42 15.67 -14.51
N PHE A 123 3.96 15.62 -13.27
CA PHE A 123 4.33 16.55 -12.21
C PHE A 123 5.84 16.54 -11.93
N TYR A 124 6.46 15.34 -11.89
CA TYR A 124 7.90 15.18 -11.66
C TYR A 124 8.77 15.35 -12.90
N ASN A 125 8.15 15.50 -14.08
CA ASN A 125 8.90 15.72 -15.30
C ASN A 125 9.65 17.06 -15.23
N PRO A 126 10.92 17.15 -15.67
CA PRO A 126 11.66 18.43 -15.73
C PRO A 126 10.96 19.53 -16.51
N ARG A 127 10.15 19.15 -17.52
CA ARG A 127 9.31 20.07 -18.29
C ARG A 127 7.89 20.21 -17.74
N GLY A 128 7.58 19.55 -16.64
CA GLY A 128 6.29 19.56 -15.97
C GLY A 128 6.17 20.68 -14.93
N VAL A 129 5.28 20.47 -13.94
CA VAL A 129 4.94 21.50 -12.95
C VAL A 129 6.12 21.82 -12.04
N ILE A 130 6.90 20.82 -11.63
CA ILE A 130 8.00 21.00 -10.66
C ILE A 130 9.28 21.56 -11.32
N GLY A 131 9.45 21.37 -12.64
CA GLY A 131 10.65 21.78 -13.37
C GLY A 131 11.02 23.25 -13.17
N PRO A 132 10.13 24.22 -13.44
CA PRO A 132 10.42 25.66 -13.25
C PRO A 132 10.78 26.04 -11.81
N PHE A 133 10.33 25.25 -10.83
CA PHE A 133 10.68 25.44 -9.42
C PHE A 133 12.10 24.91 -9.13
N LEU A 134 12.44 23.73 -9.67
CA LEU A 134 13.78 23.13 -9.55
C LEU A 134 14.82 24.00 -10.28
N ASP A 135 14.48 24.59 -11.42
CA ASP A 135 15.35 25.51 -12.16
C ASP A 135 15.79 26.72 -11.31
N LYS A 136 14.86 27.28 -10.51
CA LYS A 136 15.16 28.37 -9.56
C LYS A 136 16.10 27.97 -8.44
N LEU A 137 16.14 26.67 -8.11
CA LEU A 137 17.05 26.11 -7.12
C LEU A 137 18.40 25.66 -7.71
N GLY A 138 18.64 25.92 -9.01
CA GLY A 138 19.87 25.52 -9.70
C GLY A 138 19.91 24.06 -10.15
N LEU A 139 18.77 23.36 -10.07
CA LEU A 139 18.60 21.94 -10.44
C LEU A 139 17.90 21.82 -11.80
N SER A 140 18.41 22.54 -12.79
CA SER A 140 17.84 22.54 -14.14
C SER A 140 17.86 21.14 -14.78
N ASN A 141 16.73 20.75 -15.38
CA ASN A 141 16.52 19.44 -16.01
C ASN A 141 16.66 18.23 -15.05
N TYR A 142 16.54 18.44 -13.75
CA TYR A 142 16.61 17.35 -12.79
C TYR A 142 15.35 16.48 -12.85
N ALA A 143 15.53 15.19 -13.18
CA ALA A 143 14.47 14.20 -13.29
C ALA A 143 14.39 13.36 -12.00
N ILE A 144 13.47 13.71 -11.10
CA ILE A 144 13.30 13.04 -9.79
C ILE A 144 13.12 11.52 -9.93
N LEU A 145 12.36 11.07 -10.94
CA LEU A 145 12.08 9.63 -11.13
C LEU A 145 13.23 8.86 -11.80
N ALA A 146 14.23 9.56 -12.32
CA ALA A 146 15.43 8.94 -12.91
C ALA A 146 16.62 8.93 -11.93
N ASP A 147 16.49 9.57 -10.76
CA ASP A 147 17.52 9.59 -9.74
C ASP A 147 17.33 8.43 -8.75
N GLU A 148 18.33 7.58 -8.59
CA GLU A 148 18.30 6.39 -7.74
C GLU A 148 17.99 6.70 -6.26
N ASN A 149 18.40 7.88 -5.79
CA ASN A 149 18.18 8.30 -4.40
C ASN A 149 16.79 8.85 -4.16
N PHE A 150 16.19 9.54 -5.15
CA PHE A 150 14.92 10.26 -4.98
C PHE A 150 13.73 9.59 -5.63
N ALA A 151 13.92 8.68 -6.61
CA ALA A 151 12.84 7.99 -7.31
C ALA A 151 11.87 7.30 -6.34
N THR A 152 12.39 6.54 -5.38
CA THR A 152 11.58 5.83 -4.38
C THR A 152 10.73 6.80 -3.55
N TYR A 153 11.30 7.93 -3.11
CA TYR A 153 10.55 8.94 -2.35
C TYR A 153 9.47 9.62 -3.20
N GLY A 154 9.77 9.92 -4.48
CA GLY A 154 8.78 10.46 -5.41
C GLY A 154 7.58 9.52 -5.60
N ILE A 155 7.81 8.23 -5.78
CA ILE A 155 6.76 7.23 -5.93
C ILE A 155 5.96 7.09 -4.62
N ILE A 156 6.62 7.07 -3.46
CA ILE A 156 5.95 7.00 -2.15
C ILE A 156 5.06 8.22 -1.95
N PHE A 157 5.54 9.43 -2.29
CA PHE A 157 4.77 10.65 -2.15
C PHE A 157 3.49 10.64 -3.01
N ALA A 158 3.59 10.12 -4.24
CA ALA A 158 2.42 9.93 -5.10
C ALA A 158 1.43 8.91 -4.50
N GLY A 159 1.94 7.83 -3.92
CA GLY A 159 1.12 6.76 -3.33
C GLY A 159 0.48 7.12 -1.98
N ILE A 160 1.14 7.94 -1.16
CA ILE A 160 0.60 8.34 0.16
C ILE A 160 -0.61 9.27 0.05
N TYR A 161 -0.70 10.04 -1.03
CA TYR A 161 -1.78 10.99 -1.27
C TYR A 161 -3.19 10.37 -1.19
N PRO A 162 -3.54 9.31 -1.96
CA PRO A 162 -4.81 8.63 -1.80
C PRO A 162 -4.93 7.86 -0.48
N GLN A 163 -3.82 7.39 0.09
CA GLN A 163 -3.82 6.66 1.35
C GLN A 163 -4.20 7.53 2.54
N ILE A 164 -3.78 8.80 2.56
CA ILE A 164 -4.21 9.77 3.56
C ILE A 164 -5.74 9.96 3.50
N ALA A 165 -6.30 10.10 2.29
CA ALA A 165 -7.74 10.21 2.09
C ALA A 165 -8.48 8.97 2.60
N TYR A 166 -7.96 7.78 2.32
CA TYR A 166 -8.53 6.52 2.82
C TYR A 166 -8.53 6.45 4.34
N CYS A 167 -7.40 6.74 5.00
CA CYS A 167 -7.30 6.75 6.46
C CYS A 167 -8.27 7.77 7.08
N MET A 168 -8.34 8.97 6.51
CA MET A 168 -9.27 10.02 6.94
C MET A 168 -10.73 9.52 6.91
N ILE A 169 -11.14 8.88 5.80
CA ILE A 169 -12.52 8.38 5.62
C ILE A 169 -12.83 7.32 6.65
N CYS A 170 -11.95 6.31 6.80
CA CYS A 170 -12.16 5.23 7.77
C CYS A 170 -12.29 5.78 9.20
N LEU A 171 -11.45 6.74 9.58
CA LEU A 171 -11.46 7.33 10.91
C LEU A 171 -12.69 8.22 11.13
N LEU A 172 -13.10 8.97 10.12
CA LEU A 172 -14.32 9.80 10.20
C LEU A 172 -15.57 8.92 10.39
N TYR A 173 -15.67 7.82 9.61
CA TYR A 173 -16.77 6.89 9.70
C TYR A 173 -16.83 6.16 11.06
N THR A 174 -15.68 5.79 11.62
CA THR A 174 -15.63 5.15 12.95
C THR A 174 -16.00 6.14 14.07
N SER A 175 -15.67 7.42 13.93
CA SER A 175 -16.07 8.47 14.88
C SER A 175 -17.57 8.69 14.83
N ASP A 176 -18.17 8.84 13.64
CA ASP A 176 -19.62 9.02 13.47
C ASP A 176 -20.38 7.82 14.05
N ALA A 177 -19.92 6.58 13.83
CA ALA A 177 -20.53 5.37 14.39
C ALA A 177 -20.42 5.26 15.91
N ALA A 178 -19.38 5.82 16.52
CA ALA A 178 -19.22 5.87 17.98
C ALA A 178 -20.17 6.91 18.61
N ASP A 179 -20.34 8.05 17.95
CA ASP A 179 -21.26 9.11 18.41
C ASP A 179 -22.72 8.67 18.33
N ASP A 180 -23.09 7.83 17.34
CA ASP A 180 -24.45 7.27 17.21
C ASP A 180 -24.79 6.21 18.28
N GLN A 181 -23.80 5.68 18.99
CA GLN A 181 -23.98 4.66 20.04
C GLN A 181 -23.90 5.23 21.46
N ALA A 182 -23.54 6.48 21.63
CA ALA A 182 -23.42 7.18 22.91
C ALA A 182 -24.69 7.93 23.30
#